data_59fa127add31b562ca182ffbe3f65091
#
_entry.id   59fa127add31b562ca182ffbe3f65091
#
_cell.length_a   1.000
_cell.length_b   1.000
_cell.length_c   1.000
_cell.angle_alpha   90.00
_cell.angle_beta   90.00
_cell.angle_gamma   90.00
#
_symmetry.space_group_name_H-M   'P 1'
#
loop_
_entity.id
_entity.type
_entity.pdbx_description
1 polymer ?
#
loop_
_entity_poly.entity_id
_entity_poly.type
_entity_poly.pdbx_seq_one_letter_code
_entity_poly.pdbx_strand_id
1 'polypeptide(L)'
;MSQKTMKALVLEEAFHLNLKDVPLPEVPPGYARVKMLAISICGSDIHAYRGNSLLLTYPRVLGHELCGVIDEINGAPGDLKVGDRVSVFPYLSCGSCVACRQHRENCCTSL
;
A
#
# COMPACT_ATOMS: atom_id res chain seq x y z
N MET A 1 -2.64 -24.67 12.36
CA MET A 1 -1.46 -23.78 12.36
C MET A 1 -1.94 -22.37 12.65
N SER A 2 -1.34 -21.67 13.61
CA SER A 2 -1.74 -20.30 13.93
C SER A 2 -1.34 -19.38 12.77
N GLN A 3 -2.31 -18.69 12.16
CA GLN A 3 -2.05 -17.71 11.12
C GLN A 3 -1.26 -16.54 11.74
N LYS A 4 -0.14 -16.16 11.11
CA LYS A 4 0.64 -14.99 11.55
C LYS A 4 -0.21 -13.72 11.34
N THR A 5 -0.21 -12.82 12.32
CA THR A 5 -0.94 -11.55 12.28
C THR A 5 0.01 -10.36 12.36
N MET A 6 -0.47 -9.20 11.96
CA MET A 6 0.18 -7.91 12.12
C MET A 6 -0.82 -6.87 12.62
N LYS A 7 -0.33 -5.76 13.18
CA LYS A 7 -1.16 -4.62 13.54
C LYS A 7 -1.44 -3.75 12.32
N ALA A 8 -2.70 -3.31 12.18
CA ALA A 8 -3.10 -2.35 11.16
C ALA A 8 -4.06 -1.31 11.76
N LEU A 9 -3.90 -0.07 11.35
CA LEU A 9 -4.88 0.99 11.58
C LEU A 9 -5.93 0.92 10.47
N VAL A 10 -7.14 0.51 10.84
CA VAL A 10 -8.25 0.33 9.89
C VAL A 10 -9.24 1.46 10.07
N LEU A 11 -9.46 2.23 9.01
CA LEU A 11 -10.54 3.20 8.94
C LEU A 11 -11.81 2.46 8.52
N GLU A 12 -12.70 2.21 9.48
CA GLU A 12 -13.94 1.43 9.29
C GLU A 12 -14.99 2.23 8.54
N GLU A 13 -15.11 3.48 8.91
CA GLU A 13 -15.96 4.51 8.32
C GLU A 13 -15.39 5.89 8.71
N ALA A 14 -16.01 6.97 8.24
CA ALA A 14 -15.56 8.32 8.57
C ALA A 14 -15.49 8.51 10.10
N PHE A 15 -14.37 9.05 10.58
CA PHE A 15 -14.04 9.31 11.98
C PHE A 15 -13.86 8.07 12.87
N HIS A 16 -13.97 6.84 12.34
CA HIS A 16 -13.80 5.60 13.08
C HIS A 16 -12.54 4.85 12.65
N LEU A 17 -11.43 5.15 13.33
CA LEU A 17 -10.12 4.54 13.10
C LEU A 17 -9.77 3.60 14.25
N ASN A 18 -9.57 2.33 13.95
CA ASN A 18 -9.31 1.26 14.91
C ASN A 18 -7.99 0.54 14.65
N LEU A 19 -7.22 0.29 15.72
CA LEU A 19 -6.05 -0.59 15.66
C LEU A 19 -6.51 -2.05 15.79
N LYS A 20 -6.26 -2.84 14.75
CA LYS A 20 -6.68 -4.26 14.66
C LYS A 20 -5.52 -5.20 14.42
N ASP A 21 -5.68 -6.43 14.85
CA ASP A 21 -4.88 -7.56 14.37
C ASP A 21 -5.48 -8.07 13.07
N VAL A 22 -4.69 -8.04 12.00
CA VAL A 22 -5.08 -8.53 10.67
C VAL A 22 -4.13 -9.63 10.23
N PRO A 23 -4.54 -10.54 9.35
CA PRO A 23 -3.64 -11.54 8.80
C PRO A 23 -2.41 -10.89 8.16
N LEU A 24 -1.23 -11.48 8.39
CA LEU A 24 -0.04 -11.10 7.65
C LEU A 24 -0.27 -11.43 6.17
N PRO A 25 -0.07 -10.47 5.23
CA PRO A 25 -0.33 -10.73 3.82
C PRO A 25 0.61 -11.79 3.26
N GLU A 26 0.05 -12.68 2.45
CA GLU A 26 0.83 -13.62 1.65
C GLU A 26 1.58 -12.85 0.55
N VAL A 27 2.64 -13.48 0.04
CA VAL A 27 3.47 -12.90 -1.04
C VAL A 27 3.22 -13.68 -2.33
N PRO A 28 2.33 -13.20 -3.21
CA PRO A 28 2.08 -13.85 -4.50
C PRO A 28 3.32 -13.85 -5.39
N PRO A 29 3.39 -14.72 -6.40
CA PRO A 29 4.47 -14.69 -7.39
C PRO A 29 4.62 -13.30 -8.03
N GLY A 30 5.85 -12.79 -8.09
CA GLY A 30 6.19 -11.47 -8.62
C GLY A 30 6.06 -10.32 -7.61
N TYR A 31 5.74 -10.61 -6.34
CA TYR A 31 5.60 -9.62 -5.29
C TYR A 31 6.68 -9.75 -4.22
N ALA A 32 6.83 -8.66 -3.47
CA ALA A 32 7.63 -8.63 -2.25
C ALA A 32 6.77 -8.10 -1.09
N ARG A 33 7.00 -8.62 0.11
CA ARG A 33 6.44 -8.06 1.33
C ARG A 33 7.46 -7.12 1.97
N VAL A 34 6.99 -5.95 2.35
CA VAL A 34 7.80 -4.92 2.99
C VAL A 34 7.35 -4.75 4.44
N LYS A 35 8.27 -4.96 5.37
CA LYS A 35 8.06 -4.65 6.78
C LYS A 35 8.18 -3.14 6.98
N MET A 36 7.09 -2.49 7.35
CA MET A 36 7.04 -1.05 7.54
C MET A 36 7.95 -0.58 8.67
N LEU A 37 8.74 0.46 8.43
CA LEU A 37 9.56 1.17 9.42
C LEU A 37 8.93 2.52 9.78
N ALA A 38 8.36 3.21 8.78
CA ALA A 38 7.69 4.49 8.99
C ALA A 38 6.61 4.67 7.92
N ILE A 39 5.52 5.31 8.33
CA ILE A 39 4.40 5.71 7.47
C ILE A 39 4.09 7.15 7.86
N SER A 40 4.12 8.09 6.90
CA SER A 40 3.71 9.45 7.14
C SER A 40 2.21 9.64 6.92
N ILE A 41 1.69 10.72 7.47
CA ILE A 41 0.28 11.10 7.31
C ILE A 41 0.21 12.22 6.28
N CYS A 42 -0.43 11.95 5.16
CA CYS A 42 -0.71 12.92 4.11
C CYS A 42 -2.05 13.65 4.35
N GLY A 43 -2.23 14.81 3.73
CA GLY A 43 -3.51 15.51 3.73
C GLY A 43 -4.67 14.68 3.19
N SER A 44 -4.42 13.79 2.22
CA SER A 44 -5.41 12.84 1.69
C SER A 44 -5.90 11.83 2.72
N ASP A 45 -5.05 11.40 3.67
CA ASP A 45 -5.46 10.52 4.77
C ASP A 45 -6.42 11.23 5.71
N ILE A 46 -6.19 12.52 5.95
CA ILE A 46 -7.10 13.37 6.75
C ILE A 46 -8.45 13.54 6.04
N HIS A 47 -8.45 13.76 4.72
CA HIS A 47 -9.68 13.81 3.93
C HIS A 47 -10.44 12.49 3.97
N ALA A 48 -9.73 11.36 3.84
CA ALA A 48 -10.31 10.03 3.97
C ALA A 48 -10.94 9.82 5.35
N TYR A 49 -10.21 10.16 6.43
CA TYR A 49 -10.71 10.07 7.80
C TYR A 49 -12.00 10.88 8.03
N ARG A 50 -12.10 12.06 7.41
CA ARG A 50 -13.29 12.93 7.50
C ARG A 50 -14.45 12.53 6.60
N GLY A 51 -14.31 11.50 5.79
CA GLY A 51 -15.34 11.07 4.85
C GLY A 51 -15.42 11.92 3.57
N ASN A 52 -14.43 12.76 3.30
CA ASN A 52 -14.41 13.70 2.18
C ASN A 52 -13.70 13.15 0.93
N SER A 53 -13.26 11.89 0.94
CA SER A 53 -12.60 11.27 -0.21
C SER A 53 -13.60 10.55 -1.10
N LEU A 54 -13.73 10.97 -2.35
CA LEU A 54 -14.56 10.31 -3.36
C LEU A 54 -13.93 9.03 -3.92
N LEU A 55 -12.63 8.82 -3.67
CA LEU A 55 -11.86 7.70 -4.22
C LEU A 55 -11.69 6.54 -3.23
N LEU A 56 -12.23 6.69 -2.02
CA LEU A 56 -12.01 5.73 -0.96
C LEU A 56 -13.31 5.02 -0.59
N THR A 57 -13.22 3.71 -0.46
CA THR A 57 -14.29 2.86 0.08
C THR A 57 -13.87 2.30 1.44
N TYR A 58 -14.79 2.23 2.37
CA TYR A 58 -14.56 1.66 3.70
C TYR A 58 -14.92 0.17 3.76
N PRO A 59 -14.30 -0.63 4.64
CA PRO A 59 -13.15 -0.28 5.47
C PRO A 59 -11.86 -0.18 4.67
N ARG A 60 -10.87 0.60 5.14
CA ARG A 60 -9.58 0.78 4.46
C ARG A 60 -8.42 0.92 5.45
N VAL A 61 -7.31 0.28 5.17
CA VAL A 61 -6.02 0.60 5.78
C VAL A 61 -5.41 1.76 5.01
N LEU A 62 -5.16 2.88 5.67
CA LEU A 62 -4.59 4.08 5.08
C LEU A 62 -3.06 4.03 5.06
N GLY A 63 -2.46 4.91 4.28
CA GLY A 63 -1.02 5.12 4.18
C GLY A 63 -0.48 4.81 2.79
N HIS A 64 0.23 5.77 2.20
CA HIS A 64 0.83 5.68 0.88
C HIS A 64 2.19 6.36 0.77
N GLU A 65 2.60 7.06 1.82
CA GLU A 65 3.93 7.65 1.99
C GLU A 65 4.68 6.83 3.04
N LEU A 66 5.41 5.83 2.61
CA LEU A 66 5.93 4.81 3.50
C LEU A 66 7.32 4.33 3.09
N CYS A 67 8.07 3.89 4.09
CA CYS A 67 9.32 3.19 3.87
C CYS A 67 9.41 1.95 4.78
N GLY A 68 10.19 0.98 4.34
CA GLY A 68 10.36 -0.26 5.05
C GLY A 68 11.55 -1.06 4.58
N VAL A 69 11.60 -2.27 5.05
CA VAL A 69 12.62 -3.26 4.67
C VAL A 69 11.93 -4.46 4.04
N ILE A 70 12.43 -4.92 2.91
CA ILE A 70 11.94 -6.15 2.27
C ILE A 70 12.20 -7.32 3.21
N ASP A 71 11.15 -8.04 3.64
CA ASP A 71 11.25 -9.21 4.52
C ASP A 71 10.99 -10.53 3.80
N GLU A 72 10.28 -10.49 2.66
CA GLU A 72 10.03 -11.68 1.83
C GLU A 72 9.86 -11.28 0.35
N ILE A 73 10.37 -12.11 -0.55
CA ILE A 73 10.25 -11.97 -2.00
C ILE A 73 9.80 -13.30 -2.59
N ASN A 74 8.81 -13.26 -3.48
CA ASN A 74 8.36 -14.42 -4.23
C ASN A 74 8.53 -14.17 -5.73
N GLY A 75 9.67 -14.60 -6.29
CA GLY A 75 9.99 -14.42 -7.70
C GLY A 75 11.29 -13.64 -7.93
N ALA A 76 11.42 -13.01 -9.08
CA ALA A 76 12.60 -12.27 -9.51
C ALA A 76 12.31 -10.75 -9.54
N PRO A 77 12.52 -10.01 -8.46
CA PRO A 77 12.21 -8.60 -8.37
C PRO A 77 13.31 -7.69 -8.94
N GLY A 78 14.03 -8.11 -9.97
CA GLY A 78 15.20 -7.41 -10.47
C GLY A 78 16.36 -7.45 -9.48
N ASP A 79 16.93 -6.31 -9.16
CA ASP A 79 18.10 -6.19 -8.25
C ASP A 79 17.72 -6.13 -6.76
N LEU A 80 16.42 -6.14 -6.42
CA LEU A 80 15.96 -6.09 -5.04
C LEU A 80 16.17 -7.41 -4.30
N LYS A 81 16.53 -7.34 -3.02
CA LYS A 81 16.76 -8.50 -2.15
C LYS A 81 16.18 -8.29 -0.75
N VAL A 82 15.96 -9.38 -0.05
CA VAL A 82 15.57 -9.35 1.36
C VAL A 82 16.62 -8.58 2.17
N GLY A 83 16.17 -7.67 3.02
CA GLY A 83 16.99 -6.76 3.79
C GLY A 83 17.17 -5.37 3.16
N ASP A 84 16.82 -5.18 1.91
CA ASP A 84 16.90 -3.86 1.28
C ASP A 84 15.89 -2.89 1.90
N ARG A 85 16.35 -1.67 2.13
CA ARG A 85 15.47 -0.56 2.55
C ARG A 85 14.86 0.09 1.33
N VAL A 86 13.54 0.18 1.32
CA VAL A 86 12.76 0.66 0.17
C VAL A 86 11.74 1.71 0.58
N SER A 87 11.41 2.58 -0.35
CA SER A 87 10.19 3.39 -0.35
C SER A 87 9.27 2.86 -1.44
N VAL A 88 7.96 3.01 -1.27
CA VAL A 88 6.99 2.50 -2.23
C VAL A 88 6.46 3.63 -3.10
N PHE A 89 6.50 3.43 -4.41
CA PHE A 89 5.82 4.29 -5.36
C PHE A 89 4.33 3.88 -5.42
N PRO A 90 3.39 4.74 -4.99
CA PRO A 90 2.03 4.30 -4.68
C PRO A 90 1.09 4.13 -5.88
N TYR A 91 1.57 4.33 -7.10
CA TYR A 91 0.74 4.25 -8.30
C TYR A 91 0.80 2.87 -8.94
N LEU A 92 -0.36 2.21 -9.03
CA LEU A 92 -0.54 1.00 -9.82
C LEU A 92 -1.07 1.42 -11.20
N SER A 93 -0.25 1.29 -12.23
CA SER A 93 -0.62 1.72 -13.58
C SER A 93 -0.80 0.53 -14.53
N CYS A 94 -1.69 0.68 -15.53
CA CYS A 94 -1.96 -0.41 -16.48
C CYS A 94 -0.85 -0.60 -17.54
N GLY A 95 0.07 0.36 -17.68
CA GLY A 95 1.15 0.33 -18.66
C GLY A 95 0.72 0.56 -20.13
N SER A 96 -0.57 0.49 -20.47
CA SER A 96 -1.06 0.44 -21.84
C SER A 96 -1.92 1.63 -22.28
N CYS A 97 -2.53 2.37 -21.37
CA CYS A 97 -3.34 3.55 -21.71
C CYS A 97 -2.50 4.70 -22.26
N VAL A 98 -3.15 5.72 -22.80
CA VAL A 98 -2.46 6.88 -23.39
C VAL A 98 -1.54 7.59 -22.40
N ALA A 99 -1.96 7.73 -21.15
CA ALA A 99 -1.16 8.34 -20.10
C ALA A 99 0.10 7.52 -19.78
N CYS A 100 -0.05 6.20 -19.58
CA CYS A 100 1.08 5.30 -19.30
C CYS A 100 2.10 5.28 -20.44
N ARG A 101 1.64 5.27 -21.71
CA ARG A 101 2.54 5.33 -22.87
C ARG A 101 3.30 6.66 -22.99
N GLN A 102 2.84 7.70 -22.32
CA GLN A 102 3.48 9.02 -22.24
C GLN A 102 4.27 9.20 -20.92
N HIS A 103 4.50 8.12 -20.15
CA HIS A 103 5.18 8.15 -18.82
C HIS A 103 4.49 9.09 -17.83
N ARG A 104 3.15 9.06 -17.82
CA ARG A 104 2.29 9.80 -16.89
C ARG A 104 1.41 8.83 -16.12
N GLU A 105 2.03 7.89 -15.40
CA GLU A 105 1.37 6.80 -14.70
C GLU A 105 0.38 7.30 -13.64
N ASN A 106 0.64 8.47 -13.06
CA ASN A 106 -0.26 9.14 -12.11
C ASN A 106 -1.60 9.61 -12.73
N CYS A 107 -1.69 9.61 -14.06
CA CYS A 107 -2.90 9.90 -14.82
C CYS A 107 -3.47 8.64 -15.48
N CYS A 108 -3.12 7.46 -15.03
CA CYS A 108 -3.62 6.21 -15.57
C CYS A 108 -5.15 6.15 -15.49
N THR A 109 -5.80 5.74 -16.57
CA THR A 109 -7.28 5.61 -16.62
C THR A 109 -7.82 4.41 -15.85
N SER A 110 -6.93 3.56 -15.34
CA SER A 110 -7.25 2.34 -14.58
C SER A 110 -6.66 2.36 -13.15
N LEU A 111 -6.48 3.56 -12.58
CA LEU A 111 -6.07 3.73 -11.18
C LEU A 111 -7.20 3.35 -10.24
#